data_f0d25d6f436abc66f5e352e6a990b79b
#
_entry.id   f0d25d6f436abc66f5e352e6a990b79b
#
_cell.length_a   1.000
_cell.length_b   1.000
_cell.length_c   1.000
_cell.angle_alpha   90.00
_cell.angle_beta   90.00
_cell.angle_gamma   90.00
#
_symmetry.space_group_name_H-M   'P 1'
#
loop_
_entity.id
_entity.type
_entity.pdbx_description
1 polymer ?
#
loop_
_entity_poly.entity_id
_entity_poly.type
_entity_poly.pdbx_seq_one_letter_code
_entity_poly.pdbx_strand_id
1 'polypeptide(L)'
;MKAKAILLASVLLVGCQASRNDANIPVQHAQSLSSAGQGENGKYGDEFLSPRWQEDGTGLAADADLWSFISDELKMGIPENPAIREQKSKFLKNKSYLHDVTLRAEPYMYWIVEQIQKRKMPMELVLLPIVESAFDPRATSSANAAGIWQIVAATGRNYGLKQNQYYDGRRDVVASTKVALDMMQRLNTMFDGDWLLTIAAYNSGEGRVLKAIKQNKARGKPTDFWHLSLPRETTVYVPKMLALSELLKNNKRYGIKLPTPNESRALARVEVGQQIQLTQAAEMAGMSLTKLKSFNTGYKGGATAPNGPHYIMVPKSNVAKLRNSLASGDIAAVQPTQLAKASASGGYKVRRGDTLSGIASKLGVSVSTLKQDNNLRGADTVSYTHLTLPTSDLV
;
A
#
# COMPACT_ATOMS: atom_id res chain seq x y z
N MET A 1 3.82 -8.35 -32.67
CA MET A 1 5.06 -8.60 -31.88
C MET A 1 4.67 -8.49 -30.41
N LYS A 2 4.76 -9.59 -29.65
CA LYS A 2 4.29 -9.64 -28.26
C LYS A 2 5.38 -9.07 -27.35
N ALA A 3 5.14 -7.94 -26.71
CA ALA A 3 6.03 -7.39 -25.69
C ALA A 3 6.00 -8.30 -24.46
N LYS A 4 7.12 -8.98 -24.18
CA LYS A 4 7.33 -9.71 -22.94
C LYS A 4 7.62 -8.69 -21.83
N ALA A 5 6.66 -8.51 -20.93
CA ALA A 5 6.90 -7.83 -19.67
C ALA A 5 7.87 -8.67 -18.84
N ILE A 6 9.10 -8.19 -18.66
CA ILE A 6 10.05 -8.80 -17.74
C ILE A 6 9.68 -8.32 -16.33
N LEU A 7 8.88 -9.15 -15.66
CA LEU A 7 8.71 -9.08 -14.21
C LEU A 7 10.02 -9.57 -13.59
N LEU A 8 10.86 -8.66 -13.12
CA LEU A 8 11.89 -8.95 -12.15
C LEU A 8 11.22 -9.08 -10.77
N ALA A 9 10.57 -10.22 -10.57
CA ALA A 9 10.15 -10.65 -9.25
C ALA A 9 11.39 -11.08 -8.48
N SER A 10 11.81 -10.30 -7.50
CA SER A 10 12.81 -10.71 -6.53
C SER A 10 12.20 -11.80 -5.66
N VAL A 11 12.63 -13.00 -5.86
CA VAL A 11 12.25 -14.19 -5.09
C VAL A 11 13.12 -14.24 -3.83
N LEU A 12 12.50 -14.73 -2.75
CA LEU A 12 13.02 -15.24 -1.49
C LEU A 12 12.87 -14.30 -0.28
N LEU A 13 11.70 -14.39 0.33
CA LEU A 13 11.55 -14.19 1.77
C LEU A 13 11.46 -15.57 2.43
N VAL A 14 12.57 -16.01 2.98
CA VAL A 14 12.60 -17.15 3.89
C VAL A 14 11.89 -16.77 5.18
N GLY A 15 10.93 -17.61 5.58
CA GLY A 15 10.04 -17.38 6.70
C GLY A 15 10.70 -17.04 8.02
N CYS A 16 10.12 -16.11 8.74
CA CYS A 16 10.28 -15.98 10.17
C CYS A 16 9.54 -17.12 10.85
N GLN A 17 10.25 -18.20 11.19
CA GLN A 17 9.83 -19.07 12.29
C GLN A 17 10.12 -18.34 13.59
N ALA A 18 9.04 -18.00 14.30
CA ALA A 18 9.14 -17.53 15.68
C ALA A 18 9.65 -18.68 16.55
N SER A 19 10.90 -18.61 17.00
CA SER A 19 11.36 -19.39 18.12
C SER A 19 10.57 -18.98 19.36
N ARG A 20 9.75 -19.89 19.88
CA ARG A 20 9.28 -19.84 21.27
C ARG A 20 10.47 -20.12 22.14
N ASN A 21 10.88 -19.15 22.90
CA ASN A 21 11.44 -19.15 24.26
C ASN A 21 12.24 -17.87 24.42
N ASP A 22 11.66 -16.94 25.16
CA ASP A 22 12.31 -16.37 26.32
C ASP A 22 11.32 -15.47 27.07
N ALA A 23 11.25 -15.74 28.35
CA ALA A 23 10.31 -15.23 29.29
C ALA A 23 10.67 -13.81 29.77
N ASN A 24 9.60 -13.08 30.16
CA ASN A 24 9.61 -11.98 31.14
C ASN A 24 10.42 -10.73 30.82
N ILE A 25 9.72 -9.81 30.06
CA ILE A 25 9.92 -8.37 30.24
C ILE A 25 8.55 -7.78 30.60
N PRO A 26 8.38 -6.96 31.64
CA PRO A 26 7.09 -6.53 32.14
C PRO A 26 6.38 -5.60 31.15
N VAL A 27 5.19 -5.99 30.76
CA VAL A 27 4.25 -5.18 29.99
C VAL A 27 3.62 -4.15 30.94
N GLN A 28 4.23 -2.98 31.08
CA GLN A 28 3.64 -1.87 31.86
C GLN A 28 3.43 -0.55 31.10
N HIS A 29 3.57 -0.52 29.77
CA HIS A 29 3.33 0.73 29.02
C HIS A 29 2.37 0.61 27.84
N ALA A 30 1.57 -0.46 27.75
CA ALA A 30 0.58 -0.62 26.67
C ALA A 30 -0.83 -0.11 27.01
N GLN A 31 -1.07 0.39 28.22
CA GLN A 31 -2.42 0.77 28.65
C GLN A 31 -2.77 2.26 28.52
N SER A 32 -1.87 3.13 28.09
CA SER A 32 -2.15 4.56 27.93
C SER A 32 -2.46 5.01 26.48
N LEU A 33 -2.44 4.11 25.51
CA LEU A 33 -2.72 4.43 24.11
C LEU A 33 -4.09 3.92 23.59
N SER A 34 -4.88 3.22 24.44
CA SER A 34 -6.19 2.68 24.03
C SER A 34 -7.36 3.65 24.21
N SER A 35 -7.17 4.82 24.83
CA SER A 35 -8.24 5.81 25.05
C SER A 35 -8.29 6.96 24.04
N ALA A 36 -7.34 7.05 23.11
CA ALA A 36 -7.32 8.11 22.11
C ALA A 36 -7.97 7.71 20.76
N GLY A 37 -8.53 6.51 20.64
CA GLY A 37 -8.98 5.94 19.35
C GLY A 37 -10.48 6.05 19.05
N GLN A 38 -11.31 6.63 19.90
CA GLN A 38 -12.78 6.62 19.71
C GLN A 38 -13.43 7.98 19.39
N GLY A 39 -12.66 9.05 19.18
CA GLY A 39 -13.19 10.41 19.01
C GLY A 39 -12.98 11.10 17.66
N GLU A 40 -12.29 10.50 16.68
CA GLU A 40 -11.84 11.24 15.49
C GLU A 40 -12.47 10.84 14.15
N ASN A 41 -13.57 10.08 14.14
CA ASN A 41 -14.23 9.72 12.87
C ASN A 41 -14.91 10.91 12.13
N GLY A 42 -14.96 12.10 12.72
CA GLY A 42 -15.58 13.29 12.11
C GLY A 42 -14.65 14.29 11.48
N LYS A 43 -13.34 14.24 11.74
CA LYS A 43 -12.40 15.30 11.33
C LYS A 43 -11.71 15.10 9.97
N TYR A 44 -11.77 13.91 9.38
CA TYR A 44 -11.04 13.60 8.15
C TYR A 44 -11.78 13.93 6.85
N GLY A 45 -13.09 14.23 6.92
CA GLY A 45 -13.91 14.48 5.72
C GLY A 45 -13.51 15.75 4.97
N ASP A 46 -13.21 16.83 5.68
CA ASP A 46 -12.94 18.12 5.08
C ASP A 46 -11.44 18.36 4.81
N GLU A 47 -10.55 17.71 5.55
CA GLU A 47 -9.09 17.82 5.37
C GLU A 47 -8.59 17.34 4.00
N PHE A 48 -9.34 16.48 3.32
CA PHE A 48 -8.96 15.92 2.02
C PHE A 48 -9.34 16.79 0.82
N LEU A 49 -10.12 17.85 1.06
CA LEU A 49 -10.68 18.68 0.00
C LEU A 49 -9.97 20.00 -0.20
N SER A 50 -9.29 20.45 0.84
CA SER A 50 -8.38 21.60 0.76
C SER A 50 -7.01 21.11 1.16
N PRO A 51 -6.05 21.02 0.26
CA PRO A 51 -4.68 20.82 0.67
C PRO A 51 -4.30 21.99 1.60
N ARG A 52 -4.20 21.73 2.90
CA ARG A 52 -3.83 22.78 3.90
C ARG A 52 -2.46 23.39 3.64
N TRP A 53 -1.63 22.71 2.84
CA TRP A 53 -0.38 23.26 2.38
C TRP A 53 -0.55 24.53 1.53
N GLN A 54 -1.75 24.86 1.05
CA GLN A 54 -2.09 26.15 0.42
C GLN A 54 -2.43 27.26 1.45
N GLU A 55 -2.94 26.87 2.63
CA GLU A 55 -3.44 27.85 3.62
C GLU A 55 -2.35 28.31 4.59
N ASP A 56 -1.36 27.46 4.90
CA ASP A 56 -0.37 27.72 5.95
C ASP A 56 0.93 28.37 5.43
N GLY A 57 1.01 28.74 4.17
CA GLY A 57 2.21 29.36 3.57
C GLY A 57 3.46 28.48 3.53
N THR A 58 3.34 27.20 3.91
CA THR A 58 4.42 26.19 3.89
C THR A 58 4.34 25.25 2.70
N GLY A 59 3.29 25.40 1.88
CA GLY A 59 2.94 24.46 0.83
C GLY A 59 3.28 24.92 -0.57
N LEU A 60 2.96 24.05 -1.50
CA LEU A 60 3.00 24.33 -2.93
C LEU A 60 2.06 25.50 -3.25
N ALA A 61 2.56 26.53 -3.92
CA ALA A 61 1.71 27.49 -4.58
C ALA A 61 0.75 26.75 -5.54
N ALA A 62 -0.45 27.28 -5.73
CA ALA A 62 -1.48 26.64 -6.58
C ALA A 62 -0.98 26.23 -7.96
N ASP A 63 0.06 26.88 -8.47
CA ASP A 63 0.69 26.66 -9.77
C ASP A 63 2.01 25.85 -9.68
N ALA A 64 2.40 25.40 -8.47
CA ALA A 64 3.68 24.70 -8.30
C ALA A 64 3.62 23.27 -8.86
N ASP A 65 4.61 22.93 -9.65
CA ASP A 65 4.83 21.56 -10.11
C ASP A 65 5.16 20.66 -8.91
N LEU A 66 4.25 19.71 -8.60
CA LEU A 66 4.43 18.74 -7.52
C LEU A 66 5.80 18.03 -7.59
N TRP A 67 6.24 17.65 -8.79
CA TRP A 67 7.52 16.97 -8.96
C TRP A 67 8.71 17.91 -8.72
N SER A 68 8.60 19.17 -9.12
CA SER A 68 9.60 20.19 -8.78
C SER A 68 9.67 20.39 -7.28
N PHE A 69 8.53 20.53 -6.61
CA PHE A 69 8.48 20.63 -5.16
C PHE A 69 9.11 19.43 -4.47
N ILE A 70 8.75 18.19 -4.85
CA ILE A 70 9.35 16.98 -4.30
C ILE A 70 10.86 17.02 -4.50
N SER A 71 11.33 17.34 -5.73
CA SER A 71 12.74 17.39 -6.06
C SER A 71 13.53 18.35 -5.18
N ASP A 72 12.97 19.51 -4.89
CA ASP A 72 13.59 20.56 -4.05
C ASP A 72 13.63 20.16 -2.56
N GLU A 73 12.65 19.34 -2.12
CA GLU A 73 12.57 18.85 -0.74
C GLU A 73 13.34 17.54 -0.50
N LEU A 74 13.94 16.92 -1.52
CA LEU A 74 14.85 15.78 -1.34
C LEU A 74 16.19 16.26 -0.78
N LYS A 75 16.39 16.11 0.54
CA LYS A 75 17.51 16.72 1.29
C LYS A 75 18.45 15.71 1.95
N MET A 76 18.15 14.41 1.91
CA MET A 76 19.07 13.40 2.45
C MET A 76 20.42 13.45 1.75
N GLY A 77 21.49 13.38 2.55
CA GLY A 77 22.85 13.25 2.03
C GLY A 77 23.03 11.95 1.27
N ILE A 78 23.57 12.04 0.05
CA ILE A 78 23.81 10.87 -0.79
C ILE A 78 25.32 10.68 -0.87
N PRO A 79 25.89 9.69 -0.14
CA PRO A 79 27.33 9.47 -0.16
C PRO A 79 27.78 8.86 -1.47
N GLU A 80 29.05 9.09 -1.81
CA GLU A 80 29.71 8.36 -2.89
C GLU A 80 29.85 6.89 -2.50
N ASN A 81 28.98 6.05 -3.08
CA ASN A 81 28.92 4.63 -2.76
C ASN A 81 28.71 3.78 -4.02
N PRO A 82 29.48 2.69 -4.22
CA PRO A 82 29.35 1.81 -5.38
C PRO A 82 27.93 1.21 -5.52
N ALA A 83 27.28 0.85 -4.40
CA ALA A 83 25.92 0.28 -4.44
C ALA A 83 24.89 1.31 -4.93
N ILE A 84 25.02 2.59 -4.55
CA ILE A 84 24.15 3.66 -5.07
C ILE A 84 24.40 3.86 -6.57
N ARG A 85 25.67 3.91 -7.01
CA ARG A 85 26.02 4.04 -8.43
C ARG A 85 25.46 2.89 -9.28
N GLU A 86 25.51 1.67 -8.77
CA GLU A 86 24.94 0.48 -9.43
C GLU A 86 23.43 0.63 -9.62
N GLN A 87 22.69 1.00 -8.58
CA GLN A 87 21.24 1.18 -8.67
C GLN A 87 20.87 2.34 -9.60
N LYS A 88 21.61 3.45 -9.53
CA LYS A 88 21.45 4.59 -10.44
C LYS A 88 21.63 4.16 -11.90
N SER A 89 22.67 3.39 -12.21
CA SER A 89 22.90 2.85 -13.55
C SER A 89 21.73 1.98 -14.04
N LYS A 90 21.16 1.13 -13.16
CA LYS A 90 19.99 0.30 -13.50
C LYS A 90 18.78 1.13 -13.88
N PHE A 91 18.48 2.18 -13.13
CA PHE A 91 17.36 3.09 -13.44
C PHE A 91 17.60 3.86 -14.75
N LEU A 92 18.82 4.35 -14.98
CA LEU A 92 19.15 5.10 -16.19
C LEU A 92 19.07 4.26 -17.46
N LYS A 93 19.26 2.95 -17.37
CA LYS A 93 19.02 2.02 -18.49
C LYS A 93 17.55 1.86 -18.84
N ASN A 94 16.64 2.24 -17.94
CA ASN A 94 15.20 2.12 -18.14
C ASN A 94 14.46 3.40 -17.66
N LYS A 95 14.73 4.51 -18.33
CA LYS A 95 14.12 5.81 -17.98
C LYS A 95 12.60 5.83 -18.20
N SER A 96 12.09 5.04 -19.17
CA SER A 96 10.65 4.90 -19.39
C SER A 96 9.94 4.32 -18.18
N TYR A 97 10.57 3.39 -17.48
CA TYR A 97 10.04 2.86 -16.22
C TYR A 97 9.82 3.97 -15.17
N LEU A 98 10.77 4.90 -15.04
CA LEU A 98 10.64 6.02 -14.10
C LEU A 98 9.47 6.93 -14.49
N HIS A 99 9.32 7.23 -15.78
CA HIS A 99 8.18 8.00 -16.28
C HIS A 99 6.86 7.30 -15.97
N ASP A 100 6.73 6.02 -16.30
CA ASP A 100 5.49 5.25 -16.10
C ASP A 100 5.12 5.12 -14.62
N VAL A 101 6.11 4.93 -13.76
CA VAL A 101 5.90 4.81 -12.31
C VAL A 101 5.51 6.14 -11.68
N THR A 102 6.13 7.24 -12.09
CA THR A 102 5.78 8.58 -11.59
C THR A 102 4.40 9.01 -12.07
N LEU A 103 4.01 8.66 -13.31
CA LEU A 103 2.65 8.88 -13.80
C LEU A 103 1.61 8.09 -13.01
N ARG A 104 1.92 6.85 -12.63
CA ARG A 104 1.03 6.01 -11.79
C ARG A 104 0.93 6.55 -10.37
N ALA A 105 2.01 7.10 -9.85
CA ALA A 105 2.08 7.66 -8.51
C ALA A 105 1.29 8.98 -8.37
N GLU A 106 1.19 9.78 -9.43
CA GLU A 106 0.64 11.14 -9.42
C GLU A 106 -0.68 11.26 -8.63
N PRO A 107 -1.71 10.42 -8.82
CA PRO A 107 -2.98 10.58 -8.10
C PRO A 107 -2.85 10.49 -6.58
N TYR A 108 -1.84 9.77 -6.09
CA TYR A 108 -1.63 9.49 -4.67
C TYR A 108 -0.62 10.43 -4.01
N MET A 109 0.27 11.03 -4.82
CA MET A 109 1.42 11.78 -4.35
C MET A 109 1.05 13.00 -3.52
N TYR A 110 0.01 13.74 -3.89
CA TYR A 110 -0.45 14.92 -3.15
C TYR A 110 -0.77 14.58 -1.70
N TRP A 111 -1.52 13.49 -1.49
CA TRP A 111 -1.83 13.01 -0.15
C TRP A 111 -0.59 12.57 0.63
N ILE A 112 0.27 11.79 0.00
CA ILE A 112 1.46 11.25 0.66
C ILE A 112 2.43 12.38 1.04
N VAL A 113 2.66 13.32 0.15
CA VAL A 113 3.49 14.51 0.39
C VAL A 113 2.95 15.30 1.59
N GLU A 114 1.66 15.59 1.61
CA GLU A 114 1.02 16.28 2.72
C GLU A 114 1.21 15.54 4.05
N GLN A 115 1.03 14.23 4.07
CA GLN A 115 1.22 13.43 5.29
C GLN A 115 2.67 13.40 5.78
N ILE A 116 3.64 13.41 4.88
CA ILE A 116 5.08 13.49 5.20
C ILE A 116 5.40 14.87 5.79
N GLN A 117 4.92 15.95 5.16
CA GLN A 117 5.13 17.33 5.64
C GLN A 117 4.52 17.57 7.02
N LYS A 118 3.27 17.16 7.24
CA LYS A 118 2.60 17.28 8.56
C LYS A 118 3.39 16.60 9.68
N ARG A 119 4.11 15.53 9.38
CA ARG A 119 4.94 14.79 10.34
C ARG A 119 6.39 15.29 10.40
N LYS A 120 6.75 16.28 9.59
CA LYS A 120 8.13 16.80 9.47
C LYS A 120 9.14 15.68 9.17
N MET A 121 8.73 14.72 8.35
CA MET A 121 9.58 13.61 7.91
C MET A 121 10.33 13.96 6.62
N PRO A 122 11.45 13.29 6.31
CA PRO A 122 12.15 13.47 5.05
C PRO A 122 11.28 13.16 3.84
N MET A 123 11.35 14.03 2.82
CA MET A 123 10.57 13.85 1.60
C MET A 123 10.94 12.59 0.83
N GLU A 124 12.13 12.06 1.03
CA GLU A 124 12.59 10.81 0.43
C GLU A 124 11.67 9.62 0.72
N LEU A 125 10.90 9.65 1.81
CA LEU A 125 9.94 8.58 2.13
C LEU A 125 8.84 8.44 1.08
N VAL A 126 8.54 9.49 0.31
CA VAL A 126 7.61 9.44 -0.83
C VAL A 126 8.07 8.48 -1.93
N LEU A 127 9.37 8.16 -1.96
CA LEU A 127 9.98 7.26 -2.94
C LEU A 127 9.85 5.78 -2.59
N LEU A 128 9.55 5.46 -1.31
CA LEU A 128 9.45 4.06 -0.88
C LEU A 128 8.39 3.26 -1.64
N PRO A 129 7.18 3.75 -1.91
CA PRO A 129 6.21 3.03 -2.74
C PRO A 129 6.71 2.72 -4.16
N ILE A 130 7.65 3.50 -4.72
CA ILE A 130 8.31 3.18 -6.00
C ILE A 130 9.16 1.92 -5.85
N VAL A 131 9.92 1.84 -4.74
CA VAL A 131 10.82 0.71 -4.45
C VAL A 131 10.03 -0.54 -4.10
N GLU A 132 8.95 -0.39 -3.34
CA GLU A 132 8.12 -1.47 -2.81
C GLU A 132 7.24 -2.14 -3.87
N SER A 133 6.51 -1.35 -4.64
CA SER A 133 5.43 -1.85 -5.49
C SER A 133 5.33 -1.18 -6.86
N ALA A 134 6.28 -0.30 -7.22
CA ALA A 134 6.12 0.60 -8.37
C ALA A 134 4.78 1.37 -8.34
N PHE A 135 4.31 1.76 -7.15
CA PHE A 135 3.00 2.39 -6.92
C PHE A 135 1.79 1.57 -7.41
N ASP A 136 1.86 0.24 -7.38
CA ASP A 136 0.70 -0.60 -7.66
C ASP A 136 -0.05 -0.94 -6.36
N PRO A 137 -1.26 -0.36 -6.13
CA PRO A 137 -2.04 -0.63 -4.93
C PRO A 137 -2.57 -2.07 -4.86
N ARG A 138 -2.52 -2.81 -5.97
CA ARG A 138 -2.91 -4.22 -6.04
C ARG A 138 -1.74 -5.18 -5.81
N ALA A 139 -0.52 -4.68 -5.74
CA ALA A 139 0.66 -5.52 -5.56
C ALA A 139 0.54 -6.40 -4.31
N THR A 140 1.01 -7.65 -4.46
CA THR A 140 1.14 -8.61 -3.35
C THR A 140 2.46 -9.36 -3.51
N SER A 141 3.29 -9.35 -2.47
CA SER A 141 4.54 -10.10 -2.46
C SER A 141 4.32 -11.59 -2.13
N SER A 142 5.34 -12.40 -2.34
CA SER A 142 5.37 -13.82 -1.92
C SER A 142 5.18 -13.99 -0.41
N ALA A 143 5.58 -13.00 0.40
CA ALA A 143 5.36 -12.95 1.84
C ALA A 143 3.98 -12.39 2.24
N ASN A 144 3.08 -12.21 1.26
CA ASN A 144 1.75 -11.65 1.48
C ASN A 144 1.75 -10.22 2.05
N ALA A 145 2.79 -9.45 1.77
CA ALA A 145 2.75 -8.00 1.92
C ALA A 145 1.89 -7.40 0.80
N ALA A 146 1.15 -6.33 1.07
CA ALA A 146 0.15 -5.82 0.13
C ALA A 146 0.10 -4.30 0.05
N GLY A 147 -0.36 -3.80 -1.12
CA GLY A 147 -0.56 -2.39 -1.41
C GLY A 147 0.72 -1.65 -1.77
N ILE A 148 0.62 -0.33 -1.92
CA ILE A 148 1.75 0.51 -2.35
C ILE A 148 2.91 0.48 -1.35
N TRP A 149 2.62 0.32 -0.06
CA TRP A 149 3.58 0.30 1.04
C TRP A 149 4.08 -1.11 1.41
N GLN A 150 3.58 -2.16 0.75
CA GLN A 150 3.93 -3.56 1.01
C GLN A 150 3.88 -3.95 2.50
N ILE A 151 2.77 -3.58 3.17
CA ILE A 151 2.57 -3.90 4.58
C ILE A 151 2.17 -5.38 4.72
N VAL A 152 2.88 -6.10 5.60
CA VAL A 152 2.55 -7.50 5.94
C VAL A 152 1.26 -7.55 6.78
N ALA A 153 0.44 -8.59 6.57
CA ALA A 153 -0.90 -8.68 7.17
C ALA A 153 -0.88 -8.57 8.72
N ALA A 154 0.06 -9.24 9.39
CA ALA A 154 0.18 -9.18 10.84
C ALA A 154 0.56 -7.77 11.31
N THR A 155 1.55 -7.15 10.67
CA THR A 155 1.97 -5.78 10.96
C THR A 155 0.82 -4.81 10.77
N GLY A 156 0.09 -4.91 9.64
CA GLY A 156 -1.07 -4.06 9.40
C GLY A 156 -2.12 -4.16 10.51
N ARG A 157 -2.44 -5.37 10.98
CA ARG A 157 -3.39 -5.56 12.10
C ARG A 157 -2.86 -4.94 13.41
N ASN A 158 -1.58 -5.10 13.71
CA ASN A 158 -0.98 -4.51 14.91
C ASN A 158 -1.04 -2.98 14.93
N TYR A 159 -1.05 -2.36 13.74
CA TYR A 159 -1.24 -0.91 13.58
C TYR A 159 -2.69 -0.51 13.26
N GLY A 160 -3.65 -1.41 13.48
CA GLY A 160 -5.08 -1.11 13.35
C GLY A 160 -5.66 -1.12 11.95
N LEU A 161 -4.91 -1.58 10.92
CA LEU A 161 -5.49 -1.74 9.58
C LEU A 161 -6.56 -2.84 9.58
N LYS A 162 -7.78 -2.45 9.25
CA LYS A 162 -8.89 -3.39 9.06
C LYS A 162 -8.60 -4.33 7.89
N GLN A 163 -8.71 -5.64 8.14
CA GLN A 163 -8.51 -6.68 7.15
C GLN A 163 -9.58 -7.75 7.38
N ASN A 164 -10.59 -7.81 6.52
CA ASN A 164 -11.68 -8.76 6.57
C ASN A 164 -12.08 -9.25 5.17
N GLN A 165 -13.19 -9.95 5.04
CA GLN A 165 -13.66 -10.46 3.75
C GLN A 165 -14.08 -9.36 2.78
N TYR A 166 -14.45 -8.16 3.24
CA TYR A 166 -14.94 -7.04 2.42
C TYR A 166 -13.85 -6.00 2.11
N TYR A 167 -12.86 -5.87 3.01
CA TYR A 167 -11.91 -4.77 2.95
C TYR A 167 -10.52 -5.20 3.41
N ASP A 168 -9.50 -4.67 2.72
CA ASP A 168 -8.09 -4.79 3.08
C ASP A 168 -7.44 -3.41 3.13
N GLY A 169 -7.31 -2.85 4.33
CA GLY A 169 -6.76 -1.51 4.56
C GLY A 169 -5.30 -1.35 4.11
N ARG A 170 -4.57 -2.44 3.87
CA ARG A 170 -3.21 -2.38 3.31
C ARG A 170 -3.19 -1.89 1.87
N ARG A 171 -4.29 -2.06 1.15
CA ARG A 171 -4.48 -1.63 -0.25
C ARG A 171 -5.18 -0.27 -0.36
N ASP A 172 -5.70 0.23 0.74
CA ASP A 172 -6.23 1.57 0.84
C ASP A 172 -5.09 2.55 1.05
N VAL A 173 -4.93 3.49 0.11
CA VAL A 173 -3.79 4.42 0.13
C VAL A 173 -3.83 5.33 1.36
N VAL A 174 -5.02 5.77 1.78
CA VAL A 174 -5.16 6.65 2.95
C VAL A 174 -4.75 5.92 4.23
N ALA A 175 -5.38 4.78 4.48
CA ALA A 175 -5.15 3.99 5.67
C ALA A 175 -3.72 3.44 5.74
N SER A 176 -3.21 2.91 4.61
CA SER A 176 -1.87 2.32 4.57
C SER A 176 -0.75 3.36 4.65
N THR A 177 -0.94 4.57 4.07
CA THR A 177 0.04 5.66 4.21
C THR A 177 0.17 6.09 5.66
N LYS A 178 -0.97 6.31 6.35
CA LYS A 178 -0.93 6.64 7.79
C LYS A 178 -0.10 5.61 8.56
N VAL A 179 -0.41 4.35 8.39
CA VAL A 179 0.26 3.26 9.12
C VAL A 179 1.74 3.14 8.74
N ALA A 180 2.09 3.25 7.47
CA ALA A 180 3.49 3.21 7.03
C ALA A 180 4.32 4.33 7.67
N LEU A 181 3.79 5.56 7.70
CA LEU A 181 4.47 6.69 8.32
C LEU A 181 4.52 6.57 9.86
N ASP A 182 3.47 6.08 10.50
CA ASP A 182 3.47 5.81 11.96
C ASP A 182 4.53 4.74 12.32
N MET A 183 4.66 3.68 11.49
CA MET A 183 5.73 2.68 11.64
C MET A 183 7.12 3.32 11.51
N MET A 184 7.34 4.13 10.48
CA MET A 184 8.63 4.79 10.28
C MET A 184 8.96 5.78 11.39
N GLN A 185 7.97 6.51 11.91
CA GLN A 185 8.15 7.38 13.07
C GLN A 185 8.66 6.60 14.28
N ARG A 186 8.00 5.49 14.61
CA ARG A 186 8.42 4.61 15.71
C ARG A 186 9.83 4.06 15.50
N LEU A 187 10.12 3.57 14.28
CA LEU A 187 11.45 3.07 13.95
C LEU A 187 12.52 4.16 14.03
N ASN A 188 12.21 5.37 13.55
CA ASN A 188 13.15 6.49 13.62
C ASN A 188 13.49 6.89 15.05
N THR A 189 12.49 6.91 15.94
CA THR A 189 12.72 7.10 17.37
C THR A 189 13.59 5.98 17.97
N MET A 190 13.37 4.72 17.56
CA MET A 190 14.16 3.56 18.02
C MET A 190 15.63 3.64 17.58
N PHE A 191 15.91 4.26 16.45
CA PHE A 191 17.27 4.42 15.90
C PHE A 191 17.82 5.85 16.07
N ASP A 192 17.39 6.57 17.10
CA ASP A 192 17.92 7.88 17.49
C ASP A 192 17.94 8.91 16.35
N GLY A 193 16.96 8.86 15.46
CA GLY A 193 16.83 9.75 14.30
C GLY A 193 17.56 9.30 13.04
N ASP A 194 18.24 8.15 13.04
CA ASP A 194 18.93 7.64 11.84
C ASP A 194 17.93 7.09 10.81
N TRP A 195 17.72 7.86 9.74
CA TRP A 195 16.80 7.49 8.66
C TRP A 195 17.27 6.32 7.82
N LEU A 196 18.58 6.09 7.66
CA LEU A 196 19.06 4.94 6.89
C LEU A 196 18.82 3.63 7.65
N LEU A 197 19.02 3.63 8.97
CA LEU A 197 18.67 2.50 9.84
C LEU A 197 17.15 2.31 9.89
N THR A 198 16.39 3.40 9.94
CA THR A 198 14.91 3.38 9.89
C THR A 198 14.40 2.69 8.63
N ILE A 199 14.89 3.09 7.46
CA ILE A 199 14.50 2.53 6.16
C ILE A 199 14.96 1.07 6.03
N ALA A 200 16.15 0.74 6.52
CA ALA A 200 16.63 -0.64 6.59
C ALA A 200 15.74 -1.52 7.48
N ALA A 201 15.28 -0.99 8.62
CA ALA A 201 14.39 -1.69 9.53
C ALA A 201 12.96 -1.83 8.98
N TYR A 202 12.47 -0.84 8.24
CA TYR A 202 11.19 -0.95 7.53
C TYR A 202 11.20 -2.15 6.56
N ASN A 203 12.28 -2.32 5.80
CA ASN A 203 12.45 -3.41 4.84
C ASN A 203 12.67 -4.78 5.52
N SER A 204 13.56 -4.86 6.51
CA SER A 204 14.02 -6.15 7.05
C SER A 204 13.50 -6.50 8.45
N GLY A 205 12.82 -5.57 9.10
CA GLY A 205 12.41 -5.66 10.49
C GLY A 205 13.48 -5.15 11.47
N GLU A 206 13.02 -4.44 12.51
CA GLU A 206 13.88 -3.82 13.52
C GLU A 206 14.79 -4.81 14.23
N GLY A 207 14.31 -6.02 14.51
CA GLY A 207 15.11 -7.04 15.22
C GLY A 207 16.41 -7.43 14.51
N ARG A 208 16.40 -7.46 13.17
CA ARG A 208 17.61 -7.74 12.38
C ARG A 208 18.61 -6.60 12.45
N VAL A 209 18.14 -5.36 12.32
CA VAL A 209 18.99 -4.17 12.41
C VAL A 209 19.59 -4.03 13.79
N LEU A 210 18.79 -4.17 14.87
CA LEU A 210 19.27 -4.14 16.26
C LEU A 210 20.30 -5.24 16.55
N LYS A 211 20.07 -6.46 16.04
CA LYS A 211 21.04 -7.56 16.15
C LYS A 211 22.38 -7.22 15.47
N ALA A 212 22.33 -6.66 14.26
CA ALA A 212 23.55 -6.27 13.54
C ALA A 212 24.30 -5.14 14.27
N ILE A 213 23.59 -4.14 14.80
CA ILE A 213 24.15 -3.07 15.64
C ILE A 213 24.83 -3.67 16.86
N LYS A 214 24.15 -4.56 17.60
CA LYS A 214 24.72 -5.22 18.79
C LYS A 214 26.00 -6.00 18.45
N GLN A 215 26.01 -6.72 17.34
CA GLN A 215 27.18 -7.47 16.88
C GLN A 215 28.37 -6.56 16.54
N ASN A 216 28.10 -5.42 15.88
CA ASN A 216 29.15 -4.47 15.55
C ASN A 216 29.69 -3.77 16.80
N LYS A 217 28.82 -3.33 17.73
CA LYS A 217 29.23 -2.76 19.03
C LYS A 217 30.15 -3.70 19.80
N ALA A 218 29.82 -4.99 19.87
CA ALA A 218 30.64 -5.99 20.56
C ALA A 218 32.02 -6.21 19.92
N ARG A 219 32.18 -5.79 18.65
CA ARG A 219 33.46 -5.91 17.88
C ARG A 219 34.19 -4.59 17.73
N GLY A 220 33.72 -3.50 18.37
CA GLY A 220 34.28 -2.15 18.21
C GLY A 220 34.15 -1.59 16.79
N LYS A 221 33.15 -2.05 16.03
CA LYS A 221 32.90 -1.59 14.65
C LYS A 221 31.84 -0.50 14.59
N PRO A 222 31.82 0.36 13.55
CA PRO A 222 30.77 1.33 13.35
C PRO A 222 29.40 0.67 13.24
N THR A 223 28.35 1.41 13.64
CA THR A 223 26.98 0.90 13.73
C THR A 223 26.02 1.60 12.79
N ASP A 224 26.51 2.46 11.91
CA ASP A 224 25.73 3.04 10.82
C ASP A 224 25.37 1.98 9.77
N PHE A 225 24.36 2.29 8.93
CA PHE A 225 23.84 1.38 7.92
C PHE A 225 24.92 0.74 7.05
N TRP A 226 25.95 1.50 6.65
CA TRP A 226 26.97 1.07 5.68
C TRP A 226 27.91 -0.01 6.21
N HIS A 227 28.02 -0.10 7.54
CA HIS A 227 28.91 -1.06 8.21
C HIS A 227 28.18 -2.26 8.78
N LEU A 228 26.83 -2.29 8.71
CA LEU A 228 26.05 -3.40 9.24
C LEU A 228 26.01 -4.60 8.27
N SER A 229 26.13 -5.82 8.84
CA SER A 229 25.86 -7.05 8.10
C SER A 229 24.36 -7.30 8.07
N LEU A 230 23.71 -6.87 6.99
CA LEU A 230 22.26 -7.00 6.76
C LEU A 230 21.98 -7.94 5.57
N PRO A 231 20.75 -8.45 5.43
CA PRO A 231 20.36 -9.25 4.27
C PRO A 231 20.66 -8.52 2.95
N ARG A 232 21.01 -9.27 1.90
CA ARG A 232 21.32 -8.71 0.58
C ARG A 232 20.19 -7.82 0.04
N GLU A 233 18.95 -8.18 0.29
CA GLU A 233 17.79 -7.36 -0.10
C GLU A 233 17.90 -5.97 0.53
N THR A 234 18.14 -5.89 1.84
CA THR A 234 18.22 -4.63 2.59
C THR A 234 19.44 -3.80 2.19
N THR A 235 20.58 -4.44 1.93
CA THR A 235 21.80 -3.74 1.46
C THR A 235 21.66 -3.19 0.04
N VAL A 236 20.65 -3.61 -0.72
CA VAL A 236 20.28 -3.05 -2.02
C VAL A 236 19.14 -2.03 -1.90
N TYR A 237 18.24 -2.22 -0.95
CA TYR A 237 17.01 -1.43 -0.77
C TYR A 237 17.31 0.04 -0.46
N VAL A 238 18.13 0.31 0.56
CA VAL A 238 18.51 1.68 0.94
C VAL A 238 19.27 2.39 -0.18
N PRO A 239 20.34 1.80 -0.80
CA PRO A 239 20.98 2.38 -1.98
C PRO A 239 20.04 2.63 -3.16
N LYS A 240 19.03 1.77 -3.37
CA LYS A 240 18.02 1.93 -4.42
C LYS A 240 17.16 3.17 -4.19
N MET A 241 16.73 3.40 -2.94
CA MET A 241 15.97 4.60 -2.57
C MET A 241 16.83 5.88 -2.73
N LEU A 242 18.08 5.87 -2.26
CA LEU A 242 19.00 7.01 -2.42
C LEU A 242 19.32 7.30 -3.89
N ALA A 243 19.47 6.26 -4.71
CA ALA A 243 19.66 6.41 -6.16
C ALA A 243 18.43 7.08 -6.82
N LEU A 244 17.21 6.70 -6.43
CA LEU A 244 15.99 7.36 -6.88
C LEU A 244 15.94 8.81 -6.45
N SER A 245 16.28 9.11 -5.18
CA SER A 245 16.35 10.47 -4.68
C SER A 245 17.28 11.33 -5.54
N GLU A 246 18.51 10.88 -5.81
CA GLU A 246 19.45 11.59 -6.66
C GLU A 246 18.92 11.81 -8.09
N LEU A 247 18.32 10.77 -8.67
CA LEU A 247 17.83 10.81 -10.04
C LEU A 247 16.64 11.76 -10.19
N LEU A 248 15.71 11.79 -9.24
CA LEU A 248 14.53 12.66 -9.28
C LEU A 248 14.93 14.11 -8.96
N LYS A 249 15.80 14.33 -7.96
CA LYS A 249 16.34 15.64 -7.65
C LYS A 249 17.04 16.29 -8.85
N ASN A 250 17.76 15.50 -9.61
CA ASN A 250 18.53 15.97 -10.77
C ASN A 250 17.92 15.48 -12.11
N ASN A 251 16.60 15.34 -12.18
CA ASN A 251 15.89 14.72 -13.30
C ASN A 251 16.27 15.33 -14.67
N LYS A 252 16.38 16.65 -14.75
CA LYS A 252 16.79 17.38 -15.96
C LYS A 252 18.19 16.97 -16.43
N ARG A 253 19.16 16.90 -15.50
CA ARG A 253 20.56 16.51 -15.79
C ARG A 253 20.64 15.08 -16.33
N TYR A 254 19.80 14.18 -15.81
CA TYR A 254 19.76 12.77 -16.24
C TYR A 254 18.83 12.51 -17.43
N GLY A 255 18.16 13.53 -17.93
CA GLY A 255 17.19 13.41 -19.02
C GLY A 255 16.01 12.50 -18.65
N ILE A 256 15.55 12.56 -17.39
CA ILE A 256 14.38 11.86 -16.91
C ILE A 256 13.17 12.79 -17.09
N LYS A 257 12.19 12.33 -17.86
CA LYS A 257 10.94 13.06 -18.07
C LYS A 257 9.97 12.70 -16.97
N LEU A 258 9.65 13.66 -16.12
CA LEU A 258 8.58 13.54 -15.14
C LEU A 258 7.24 13.93 -15.78
N PRO A 259 6.11 13.37 -15.32
CA PRO A 259 4.80 13.76 -15.82
C PRO A 259 4.53 15.25 -15.57
N THR A 260 3.81 15.91 -16.47
CA THR A 260 3.27 17.23 -16.17
C THR A 260 2.18 17.08 -15.11
N PRO A 261 2.32 17.72 -13.95
CA PRO A 261 1.36 17.57 -12.86
C PRO A 261 -0.02 18.07 -13.28
N ASN A 262 -1.03 17.38 -12.78
CA ASN A 262 -2.41 17.79 -12.96
C ASN A 262 -3.18 17.57 -11.66
N GLU A 263 -3.36 18.62 -10.90
CA GLU A 263 -4.03 18.58 -9.60
C GLU A 263 -5.47 18.04 -9.70
N SER A 264 -6.14 18.24 -10.83
CA SER A 264 -7.49 17.69 -11.04
C SER A 264 -7.53 16.16 -10.99
N ARG A 265 -6.39 15.49 -11.22
CA ARG A 265 -6.23 14.03 -11.12
C ARG A 265 -5.88 13.58 -9.71
N ALA A 266 -5.47 14.48 -8.82
CA ALA A 266 -5.23 14.16 -7.41
C ALA A 266 -6.49 13.53 -6.81
N LEU A 267 -6.30 12.47 -6.03
CA LEU A 267 -7.42 11.80 -5.40
C LEU A 267 -7.90 12.59 -4.18
N ALA A 268 -9.22 12.67 -4.06
CA ALA A 268 -9.89 13.20 -2.90
C ALA A 268 -10.77 12.12 -2.27
N ARG A 269 -10.86 12.14 -0.95
CA ARG A 269 -11.73 11.29 -0.17
C ARG A 269 -13.11 11.92 -0.06
N VAL A 270 -14.16 11.17 -0.39
CA VAL A 270 -15.55 11.59 -0.22
C VAL A 270 -16.26 10.61 0.69
N GLU A 271 -16.74 11.10 1.84
CA GLU A 271 -17.57 10.31 2.74
C GLU A 271 -18.93 10.07 2.08
N VAL A 272 -19.38 8.81 2.10
CA VAL A 272 -20.69 8.42 1.56
C VAL A 272 -21.70 8.05 2.66
N GLY A 273 -21.25 8.07 3.92
CA GLY A 273 -22.07 7.94 5.12
C GLY A 273 -22.61 6.53 5.39
N GLN A 274 -22.75 5.70 4.37
CA GLN A 274 -23.29 4.33 4.49
C GLN A 274 -22.64 3.40 3.47
N GLN A 275 -23.00 2.13 3.52
CA GLN A 275 -22.58 1.18 2.50
C GLN A 275 -23.15 1.55 1.13
N ILE A 276 -22.30 1.57 0.08
CA ILE A 276 -22.70 1.89 -1.29
C ILE A 276 -22.12 0.87 -2.27
N GLN A 277 -22.88 0.56 -3.32
CA GLN A 277 -22.38 -0.18 -4.49
C GLN A 277 -21.35 0.66 -5.24
N LEU A 278 -20.20 0.07 -5.62
CA LEU A 278 -19.19 0.77 -6.39
C LEU A 278 -19.65 1.15 -7.81
N THR A 279 -20.61 0.40 -8.37
CA THR A 279 -21.31 0.76 -9.62
C THR A 279 -22.05 2.07 -9.46
N GLN A 280 -22.89 2.19 -8.44
CA GLN A 280 -23.65 3.39 -8.14
C GLN A 280 -22.72 4.58 -7.84
N ALA A 281 -21.69 4.37 -7.01
CA ALA A 281 -20.69 5.41 -6.74
C ALA A 281 -19.97 5.89 -8.00
N ALA A 282 -19.67 4.99 -8.94
CA ALA A 282 -19.06 5.34 -10.22
C ALA A 282 -19.99 6.19 -11.10
N GLU A 283 -21.26 5.83 -11.20
CA GLU A 283 -22.29 6.58 -11.89
C GLU A 283 -22.49 7.98 -11.30
N MET A 284 -22.63 8.06 -9.97
CA MET A 284 -22.73 9.33 -9.24
C MET A 284 -21.51 10.22 -9.44
N ALA A 285 -20.31 9.64 -9.46
CA ALA A 285 -19.07 10.36 -9.73
C ALA A 285 -18.85 10.70 -11.23
N GLY A 286 -19.65 10.13 -12.14
CA GLY A 286 -19.49 10.31 -13.58
C GLY A 286 -18.20 9.68 -14.13
N MET A 287 -17.86 8.50 -13.65
CA MET A 287 -16.68 7.79 -14.09
C MET A 287 -16.95 6.29 -14.29
N SER A 288 -16.06 5.58 -14.99
CA SER A 288 -16.23 4.14 -15.17
C SER A 288 -15.97 3.38 -13.86
N LEU A 289 -16.72 2.28 -13.65
CA LEU A 289 -16.51 1.38 -12.50
C LEU A 289 -15.06 0.87 -12.42
N THR A 290 -14.46 0.53 -13.57
CA THR A 290 -13.06 0.06 -13.62
C THR A 290 -12.11 1.12 -13.08
N LYS A 291 -12.31 2.39 -13.45
CA LYS A 291 -11.49 3.49 -12.96
C LYS A 291 -11.73 3.74 -11.47
N LEU A 292 -12.98 3.75 -11.01
CA LEU A 292 -13.31 3.88 -9.59
C LEU A 292 -12.64 2.78 -8.76
N LYS A 293 -12.77 1.52 -9.18
CA LYS A 293 -12.14 0.38 -8.49
C LYS A 293 -10.62 0.49 -8.45
N SER A 294 -9.99 1.06 -9.48
CA SER A 294 -8.52 1.21 -9.50
C SER A 294 -8.01 2.16 -8.41
N PHE A 295 -8.81 3.10 -7.96
CA PHE A 295 -8.49 4.02 -6.87
C PHE A 295 -8.96 3.51 -5.50
N ASN A 296 -9.88 2.54 -5.47
CA ASN A 296 -10.53 2.02 -4.27
C ASN A 296 -10.21 0.54 -4.05
N THR A 297 -8.95 0.16 -4.22
CA THR A 297 -8.47 -1.22 -4.18
C THR A 297 -8.56 -1.89 -2.81
N GLY A 298 -8.81 -1.12 -1.76
CA GLY A 298 -9.10 -1.63 -0.42
C GLY A 298 -10.39 -2.43 -0.35
N TYR A 299 -11.41 -2.09 -1.15
CA TYR A 299 -12.68 -2.82 -1.23
C TYR A 299 -12.53 -4.05 -2.11
N LYS A 300 -12.72 -5.23 -1.53
CA LYS A 300 -12.53 -6.52 -2.20
C LYS A 300 -13.69 -6.91 -3.11
N GLY A 301 -14.85 -6.29 -2.92
CA GLY A 301 -16.08 -6.62 -3.61
C GLY A 301 -16.62 -5.51 -4.51
N GLY A 302 -17.90 -5.60 -4.81
CA GLY A 302 -18.65 -4.62 -5.59
C GLY A 302 -19.20 -3.44 -4.79
N ALA A 303 -18.96 -3.40 -3.46
CA ALA A 303 -19.47 -2.38 -2.55
C ALA A 303 -18.44 -2.01 -1.48
N THR A 304 -18.65 -0.88 -0.79
CA THR A 304 -17.93 -0.56 0.43
C THR A 304 -18.25 -1.58 1.53
N ALA A 305 -17.41 -1.69 2.57
CA ALA A 305 -17.60 -2.66 3.62
C ALA A 305 -18.86 -2.35 4.46
N PRO A 306 -19.63 -3.37 4.95
CA PRO A 306 -20.85 -3.11 5.75
C PRO A 306 -20.59 -2.26 6.99
N ASN A 307 -19.48 -2.54 7.67
CA ASN A 307 -19.07 -1.85 8.92
C ASN A 307 -17.94 -0.84 8.67
N GLY A 308 -17.94 -0.22 7.49
CA GLY A 308 -16.96 0.77 7.06
C GLY A 308 -15.53 0.23 6.82
N PRO A 309 -14.70 1.07 6.24
CA PRO A 309 -14.94 2.51 5.98
C PRO A 309 -16.04 2.75 4.92
N HIS A 310 -16.70 3.93 5.03
CA HIS A 310 -17.76 4.35 4.11
C HIS A 310 -17.34 5.61 3.35
N TYR A 311 -16.19 5.58 2.69
CA TYR A 311 -15.73 6.64 1.80
C TYR A 311 -15.30 6.08 0.44
N ILE A 312 -15.29 6.96 -0.53
CA ILE A 312 -14.83 6.66 -1.90
C ILE A 312 -13.73 7.65 -2.27
N MET A 313 -12.66 7.13 -2.84
CA MET A 313 -11.60 7.92 -3.45
C MET A 313 -11.94 8.21 -4.91
N VAL A 314 -11.99 9.47 -5.27
CA VAL A 314 -12.22 9.93 -6.64
C VAL A 314 -11.25 11.05 -7.00
N PRO A 315 -10.95 11.28 -8.31
CA PRO A 315 -10.21 12.48 -8.71
C PRO A 315 -10.93 13.76 -8.26
N LYS A 316 -10.18 14.79 -7.89
CA LYS A 316 -10.75 16.11 -7.49
C LYS A 316 -11.79 16.64 -8.49
N SER A 317 -11.54 16.43 -9.78
CA SER A 317 -12.49 16.81 -10.84
C SER A 317 -13.87 16.14 -10.73
N ASN A 318 -13.99 15.03 -10.03
CA ASN A 318 -15.23 14.26 -9.89
C ASN A 318 -15.94 14.48 -8.54
N VAL A 319 -15.31 15.20 -7.60
CA VAL A 319 -15.82 15.38 -6.22
C VAL A 319 -17.16 16.10 -6.21
N ALA A 320 -17.26 17.24 -6.89
CA ALA A 320 -18.49 18.04 -6.91
C ALA A 320 -19.67 17.23 -7.46
N LYS A 321 -19.46 16.49 -8.54
CA LYS A 321 -20.49 15.64 -9.13
C LYS A 321 -20.93 14.54 -8.17
N LEU A 322 -19.99 13.83 -7.53
CA LEU A 322 -20.30 12.79 -6.56
C LEU A 322 -21.08 13.36 -5.37
N ARG A 323 -20.66 14.48 -4.79
CA ARG A 323 -21.33 15.11 -3.66
C ARG A 323 -22.76 15.57 -4.00
N ASN A 324 -22.95 16.21 -5.14
CA ASN A 324 -24.27 16.65 -5.60
C ASN A 324 -25.20 15.45 -5.78
N SER A 325 -24.70 14.35 -6.37
CA SER A 325 -25.49 13.13 -6.52
C SER A 325 -25.82 12.45 -5.19
N LEU A 326 -24.89 12.48 -4.21
CA LEU A 326 -25.15 11.97 -2.85
C LEU A 326 -26.19 12.80 -2.10
N ALA A 327 -26.20 14.13 -2.31
CA ALA A 327 -27.13 15.04 -1.67
C ALA A 327 -28.57 14.96 -2.26
N SER A 328 -28.69 14.63 -3.54
CA SER A 328 -29.96 14.57 -4.28
C SER A 328 -30.51 13.16 -4.48
N GLY A 329 -29.74 12.12 -4.20
CA GLY A 329 -30.08 10.76 -4.56
C GLY A 329 -30.25 9.81 -3.38
N ASP A 330 -31.17 8.87 -3.50
CA ASP A 330 -31.24 7.73 -2.61
C ASP A 330 -30.10 6.77 -2.93
N ILE A 331 -29.27 6.50 -1.93
CA ILE A 331 -28.28 5.43 -2.04
C ILE A 331 -29.05 4.11 -1.96
N ALA A 332 -29.08 3.37 -3.06
CA ALA A 332 -29.77 2.08 -3.10
C ALA A 332 -29.13 1.12 -2.07
N ALA A 333 -29.99 0.46 -1.30
CA ALA A 333 -29.55 -0.53 -0.31
C ALA A 333 -28.72 -1.63 -0.98
N VAL A 334 -27.56 -1.95 -0.40
CA VAL A 334 -26.71 -3.04 -0.88
C VAL A 334 -27.33 -4.37 -0.48
N GLN A 335 -27.80 -5.15 -1.46
CA GLN A 335 -28.41 -6.43 -1.21
C GLN A 335 -27.35 -7.45 -0.72
N PRO A 336 -27.64 -8.25 0.31
CA PRO A 336 -26.70 -9.25 0.84
C PRO A 336 -26.20 -10.25 -0.21
N THR A 337 -27.06 -10.61 -1.17
CA THR A 337 -26.71 -11.48 -2.31
C THR A 337 -25.62 -10.91 -3.22
N GLN A 338 -25.55 -9.59 -3.35
CA GLN A 338 -24.51 -8.93 -4.15
C GLN A 338 -23.16 -8.87 -3.41
N LEU A 339 -23.19 -8.82 -2.08
CA LEU A 339 -22.01 -8.93 -1.25
C LEU A 339 -21.41 -10.35 -1.29
N ALA A 340 -22.26 -11.37 -1.26
CA ALA A 340 -21.84 -12.76 -1.39
C ALA A 340 -21.19 -13.03 -2.78
N LYS A 341 -21.79 -12.54 -3.87
CA LYS A 341 -21.21 -12.66 -5.23
C LYS A 341 -19.83 -11.96 -5.35
N ALA A 342 -19.66 -10.82 -4.71
CA ALA A 342 -18.40 -10.08 -4.71
C ALA A 342 -17.31 -10.74 -3.85
N SER A 343 -17.70 -11.42 -2.76
CA SER A 343 -16.79 -12.22 -1.92
C SER A 343 -16.40 -13.54 -2.59
N ALA A 344 -17.22 -14.02 -3.51
CA ALA A 344 -17.05 -15.28 -4.24
C ALA A 344 -15.98 -15.20 -5.36
N SER A 345 -15.55 -14.02 -5.77
CA SER A 345 -14.43 -13.87 -6.74
C SER A 345 -13.04 -14.16 -6.15
N GLY A 346 -12.94 -14.47 -4.86
CA GLY A 346 -11.73 -14.92 -4.19
C GLY A 346 -11.61 -16.43 -4.22
N GLY A 347 -10.71 -16.99 -5.02
CA GLY A 347 -10.46 -18.41 -5.08
C GLY A 347 -10.17 -19.02 -3.70
N TYR A 348 -10.73 -20.20 -3.43
CA TYR A 348 -10.43 -20.98 -2.23
C TYR A 348 -9.07 -21.67 -2.41
N LYS A 349 -8.13 -21.39 -1.52
CA LYS A 349 -6.84 -22.09 -1.51
C LYS A 349 -7.01 -23.46 -0.88
N VAL A 350 -6.89 -24.51 -1.67
CA VAL A 350 -6.99 -25.91 -1.23
C VAL A 350 -5.87 -26.22 -0.23
N ARG A 351 -6.21 -26.85 0.89
CA ARG A 351 -5.28 -27.25 1.94
C ARG A 351 -5.14 -28.79 1.92
N ARG A 352 -4.02 -29.30 2.43
CA ARG A 352 -3.82 -30.72 2.59
C ARG A 352 -4.93 -31.31 3.49
N GLY A 353 -5.65 -32.31 2.97
CA GLY A 353 -6.80 -32.92 3.65
C GLY A 353 -8.16 -32.35 3.27
N ASP A 354 -8.23 -31.29 2.46
CA ASP A 354 -9.50 -30.83 1.92
C ASP A 354 -10.05 -31.80 0.88
N THR A 355 -11.37 -31.98 0.89
CA THR A 355 -12.12 -32.72 -0.15
C THR A 355 -13.03 -31.74 -0.90
N LEU A 356 -13.36 -32.05 -2.17
CA LEU A 356 -14.29 -31.22 -2.95
C LEU A 356 -15.63 -31.04 -2.26
N SER A 357 -16.13 -32.09 -1.60
CA SER A 357 -17.37 -32.02 -0.82
C SER A 357 -17.25 -31.12 0.42
N GLY A 358 -16.12 -31.21 1.13
CA GLY A 358 -15.85 -30.34 2.27
C GLY A 358 -15.69 -28.87 1.89
N ILE A 359 -15.01 -28.61 0.76
CA ILE A 359 -14.85 -27.26 0.20
C ILE A 359 -16.21 -26.71 -0.28
N ALA A 360 -16.96 -27.50 -1.05
CA ALA A 360 -18.29 -27.12 -1.53
C ALA A 360 -19.24 -26.77 -0.37
N SER A 361 -19.25 -27.59 0.69
CA SER A 361 -20.01 -27.32 1.91
C SER A 361 -19.57 -26.02 2.60
N LYS A 362 -18.25 -25.79 2.75
CA LYS A 362 -17.71 -24.52 3.34
C LYS A 362 -18.07 -23.30 2.52
N LEU A 363 -18.20 -23.46 1.21
CA LEU A 363 -18.46 -22.36 0.27
C LEU A 363 -19.95 -22.19 -0.05
N GLY A 364 -20.81 -23.08 0.45
CA GLY A 364 -22.25 -23.03 0.22
C GLY A 364 -22.66 -23.30 -1.22
N VAL A 365 -21.86 -24.08 -1.97
CA VAL A 365 -22.12 -24.43 -3.38
C VAL A 365 -22.21 -25.95 -3.57
N SER A 366 -22.77 -26.38 -4.70
CA SER A 366 -22.77 -27.82 -5.02
C SER A 366 -21.41 -28.31 -5.50
N VAL A 367 -21.07 -29.58 -5.26
CA VAL A 367 -19.84 -30.18 -5.77
C VAL A 367 -19.79 -30.13 -7.30
N SER A 368 -20.95 -30.29 -7.95
CA SER A 368 -21.07 -30.21 -9.43
C SER A 368 -20.73 -28.81 -9.93
N THR A 369 -21.24 -27.78 -9.30
CA THR A 369 -20.95 -26.37 -9.62
C THR A 369 -19.47 -26.07 -9.42
N LEU A 370 -18.90 -26.47 -8.27
CA LEU A 370 -17.49 -26.28 -7.98
C LEU A 370 -16.57 -26.98 -9.02
N LYS A 371 -16.96 -28.16 -9.49
CA LYS A 371 -16.25 -28.88 -10.56
C LYS A 371 -16.35 -28.16 -11.89
N GLN A 372 -17.54 -27.76 -12.28
CA GLN A 372 -17.80 -27.10 -13.57
C GLN A 372 -16.99 -25.81 -13.72
N ASP A 373 -17.02 -24.95 -12.69
CA ASP A 373 -16.35 -23.65 -12.73
C ASP A 373 -14.82 -23.73 -12.66
N ASN A 374 -14.29 -24.88 -12.25
CA ASN A 374 -12.86 -25.12 -12.16
C ASN A 374 -12.36 -26.15 -13.20
N ASN A 375 -13.21 -26.58 -14.16
CA ASN A 375 -12.91 -27.56 -15.19
C ASN A 375 -12.37 -28.92 -14.63
N LEU A 376 -12.88 -29.37 -13.48
CA LEU A 376 -12.42 -30.58 -12.81
C LEU A 376 -13.12 -31.81 -13.32
N ARG A 377 -12.38 -32.76 -13.84
CA ARG A 377 -12.92 -34.06 -14.41
C ARG A 377 -12.98 -35.19 -13.39
N GLY A 378 -12.34 -35.05 -12.22
CA GLY A 378 -12.26 -36.11 -11.18
C GLY A 378 -12.69 -35.66 -9.80
N ALA A 379 -12.56 -36.57 -8.82
CA ALA A 379 -12.83 -36.29 -7.40
C ALA A 379 -11.55 -35.89 -6.62
N ASP A 380 -10.39 -35.95 -7.25
CA ASP A 380 -9.11 -35.78 -6.57
C ASP A 380 -8.77 -34.32 -6.37
N THR A 381 -8.71 -33.89 -5.10
CA THR A 381 -8.33 -32.53 -4.68
C THR A 381 -6.82 -32.30 -4.63
N VAL A 382 -6.02 -33.34 -4.90
CA VAL A 382 -4.56 -33.33 -4.61
C VAL A 382 -3.75 -32.49 -5.59
N SER A 383 -4.32 -32.18 -6.78
CA SER A 383 -3.59 -31.48 -7.85
C SER A 383 -3.91 -30.00 -8.00
N TYR A 384 -4.81 -29.44 -7.19
CA TYR A 384 -5.28 -28.06 -7.36
C TYR A 384 -4.86 -27.19 -6.18
N THR A 385 -4.13 -26.14 -6.48
CA THR A 385 -3.68 -25.17 -5.44
C THR A 385 -4.73 -24.10 -5.15
N HIS A 386 -5.64 -23.82 -6.09
CA HIS A 386 -6.70 -22.82 -5.95
C HIS A 386 -7.94 -23.27 -6.72
N LEU A 387 -9.11 -23.05 -6.13
CA LEU A 387 -10.41 -23.23 -6.76
C LEU A 387 -11.12 -21.90 -6.86
N THR A 388 -11.67 -21.57 -8.02
CA THR A 388 -12.53 -20.40 -8.23
C THR A 388 -13.95 -20.73 -7.82
N LEU A 389 -14.68 -19.71 -7.34
CA LEU A 389 -16.10 -19.85 -6.99
C LEU A 389 -16.98 -19.57 -8.21
N PRO A 390 -18.16 -20.22 -8.29
CA PRO A 390 -19.11 -20.01 -9.38
C PRO A 390 -19.53 -18.55 -9.51
N THR A 391 -19.57 -18.07 -10.75
CA THR A 391 -20.05 -16.73 -11.11
C THR A 391 -21.51 -16.72 -11.57
N SER A 392 -22.15 -17.87 -11.68
CA SER A 392 -23.54 -18.00 -12.16
C SER A 392 -24.36 -18.96 -11.31
N ASP A 393 -25.61 -18.55 -11.13
CA ASP A 393 -26.76 -19.32 -10.66
C ASP A 393 -26.91 -19.51 -9.15
N LEU A 394 -27.41 -18.44 -8.53
CA LEU A 394 -28.43 -18.58 -7.47
C LEU A 394 -29.71 -17.97 -8.03
N VAL A 395 -30.60 -18.87 -8.53
CA VAL A 395 -32.02 -18.58 -8.73
C VAL A 395 -32.68 -18.51 -7.39
#